data_a765503ca4139aa6d6a2a7296d1ec411
#
_entry.id   a765503ca4139aa6d6a2a7296d1ec411
#
_cell.length_a   1.000
_cell.length_b   1.000
_cell.length_c   1.000
_cell.angle_alpha   90.00
_cell.angle_beta   90.00
_cell.angle_gamma   90.00
#
_symmetry.space_group_name_H-M   'P 1'
#
loop_
_entity.id
_entity.type
_entity.pdbx_description
1 polymer ?
#
loop_
_entity_poly.entity_id
_entity_poly.type
_entity_poly.pdbx_seq_one_letter_code
_entity_poly.pdbx_strand_id
1 'polypeptide(L)'
;MYSIQGFLTWQSKLLMKYKHLSQAERYQIYALMKAGHDQTQIAKLLDRHKSTISRELIRNTGSRGYRPKQACEFSAERAQNSRNAPTVEPWVREEACSLVRMQWSPEQIAARLPISHETLYRHVYADKAQGGVLWKSLRCQKQKRKRYAGGRDRRGQIPNRRPLSERPLHIEARRQVGHWECDTVIGASHKGAVVTMVERKSGYAVLAKVVNKTSDLVSSAIVSNLKPFAIRVKTLTYDNGKEFAGHSLIDQELNSTAYFARPFASWERGSNENLNGLLRQYIPKKRAISTVSDEEIRMIQNRLNNRPRKRLGFKTPAEVFHQSLKRVALRT
;
A
#
# COMPACT_ATOMS: atom_id res chain seq x y z
N MET A 1 -0.24 -44.88 9.60
CA MET A 1 -1.66 -44.55 9.28
C MET A 1 -2.24 -43.77 10.44
N TYR A 2 -2.17 -42.45 10.42
CA TYR A 2 -2.83 -41.59 11.42
C TYR A 2 -4.24 -41.25 10.90
N SER A 3 -5.26 -41.56 11.70
CA SER A 3 -6.66 -41.57 11.29
C SER A 3 -7.18 -40.13 11.02
N ILE A 4 -7.86 -39.98 9.90
CA ILE A 4 -8.58 -38.78 9.42
C ILE A 4 -9.63 -38.27 10.44
N GLN A 5 -10.08 -39.09 11.37
CA GLN A 5 -11.02 -38.71 12.43
C GLN A 5 -10.45 -37.77 13.48
N GLY A 6 -9.13 -37.79 13.74
CA GLY A 6 -8.48 -36.84 14.67
C GLY A 6 -8.40 -35.40 14.15
N PHE A 7 -8.37 -35.22 12.82
CA PHE A 7 -8.23 -33.91 12.19
C PHE A 7 -9.57 -33.13 12.13
N LEU A 8 -10.69 -33.84 11.97
CA LEU A 8 -12.04 -33.24 11.92
C LEU A 8 -12.51 -32.74 13.30
N THR A 9 -12.08 -33.39 14.39
CA THR A 9 -12.42 -32.95 15.76
C THR A 9 -11.60 -31.73 16.21
N TRP A 10 -10.44 -31.47 15.60
CA TRP A 10 -9.61 -30.30 15.92
C TRP A 10 -10.11 -29.02 15.23
N GLN A 11 -10.61 -29.13 13.98
CA GLN A 11 -11.20 -28.00 13.26
C GLN A 11 -12.55 -27.55 13.84
N SER A 12 -13.34 -28.46 14.40
CA SER A 12 -14.63 -28.10 15.04
C SER A 12 -14.45 -27.36 16.36
N LYS A 13 -13.31 -27.51 17.06
CA LYS A 13 -13.00 -26.77 18.30
C LYS A 13 -12.52 -25.33 18.06
N LEU A 14 -12.10 -24.96 16.85
CA LEU A 14 -11.56 -23.62 16.54
C LEU A 14 -12.64 -22.57 16.21
N LEU A 15 -13.91 -22.93 16.19
CA LEU A 15 -15.05 -22.06 15.82
C LEU A 15 -16.09 -21.85 16.92
N MET A 16 -15.78 -22.15 18.17
CA MET A 16 -16.67 -21.74 19.27
C MET A 16 -16.50 -20.21 19.52
N LYS A 17 -17.14 -19.39 18.71
CA LYS A 17 -17.36 -17.98 19.04
C LYS A 17 -18.06 -17.93 20.40
N TYR A 18 -17.35 -17.44 21.43
CA TYR A 18 -17.95 -17.18 22.75
C TYR A 18 -19.21 -16.33 22.58
N LYS A 19 -20.36 -16.89 22.97
CA LYS A 19 -21.64 -16.21 22.84
C LYS A 19 -22.05 -15.68 24.20
N HIS A 20 -22.06 -14.35 24.33
CA HIS A 20 -22.51 -13.68 25.55
C HIS A 20 -23.97 -14.05 25.90
N LEU A 21 -24.30 -14.02 27.18
CA LEU A 21 -25.69 -14.21 27.61
C LEU A 21 -26.58 -13.09 27.06
N SER A 22 -27.68 -13.48 26.43
CA SER A 22 -28.70 -12.55 25.96
C SER A 22 -29.55 -12.02 27.11
N GLN A 23 -30.33 -10.98 26.84
CA GLN A 23 -31.31 -10.46 27.82
C GLN A 23 -32.32 -11.56 28.19
N ALA A 24 -32.83 -12.30 27.23
CA ALA A 24 -33.78 -13.40 27.47
C ALA A 24 -33.21 -14.47 28.41
N GLU A 25 -31.98 -14.90 28.20
CA GLU A 25 -31.30 -15.87 29.05
C GLU A 25 -31.12 -15.33 30.49
N ARG A 26 -30.89 -14.05 30.69
CA ARG A 26 -30.83 -13.42 32.01
C ARG A 26 -32.18 -13.47 32.74
N TYR A 27 -33.29 -13.26 32.02
CA TYR A 27 -34.62 -13.43 32.58
C TYR A 27 -34.93 -14.89 32.95
N GLN A 28 -34.49 -15.83 32.11
CA GLN A 28 -34.62 -17.27 32.40
C GLN A 28 -33.79 -17.68 33.62
N ILE A 29 -32.55 -17.20 33.76
CA ILE A 29 -31.71 -17.41 34.97
C ILE A 29 -32.47 -16.95 36.21
N TYR A 30 -33.04 -15.75 36.17
CA TYR A 30 -33.80 -15.22 37.31
C TYR A 30 -35.01 -16.07 37.64
N ALA A 31 -35.82 -16.46 36.68
CA ALA A 31 -37.00 -17.32 36.88
C ALA A 31 -36.63 -18.68 37.46
N LEU A 32 -35.58 -19.32 36.93
CA LEU A 32 -35.09 -20.60 37.43
C LEU A 32 -34.52 -20.52 38.85
N MET A 33 -33.82 -19.43 39.19
CA MET A 33 -33.37 -19.18 40.57
C MET A 33 -34.54 -19.02 41.50
N LYS A 34 -35.62 -18.34 41.11
CA LYS A 34 -36.83 -18.20 41.88
C LYS A 34 -37.57 -19.52 42.06
N ALA A 35 -37.47 -20.42 41.10
CA ALA A 35 -38.01 -21.77 41.19
C ALA A 35 -37.13 -22.74 42.02
N GLY A 36 -36.02 -22.27 42.61
CA GLY A 36 -35.17 -23.07 43.49
C GLY A 36 -34.10 -23.90 42.81
N HIS A 37 -33.86 -23.70 41.50
CA HIS A 37 -32.78 -24.41 40.77
C HIS A 37 -31.40 -23.91 41.15
N ASP A 38 -30.46 -24.84 41.30
CA ASP A 38 -29.05 -24.50 41.50
C ASP A 38 -28.35 -24.08 40.19
N GLN A 39 -27.12 -23.52 40.31
CA GLN A 39 -26.37 -23.04 39.16
C GLN A 39 -26.06 -24.14 38.13
N THR A 40 -25.93 -25.39 38.52
CA THR A 40 -25.65 -26.55 37.68
C THR A 40 -26.87 -26.91 36.86
N GLN A 41 -28.05 -26.93 37.52
CA GLN A 41 -29.33 -27.18 36.88
C GLN A 41 -29.69 -26.07 35.89
N ILE A 42 -29.50 -24.79 36.26
CA ILE A 42 -29.70 -23.63 35.38
C ILE A 42 -28.79 -23.72 34.14
N ALA A 43 -27.53 -24.05 34.34
CA ALA A 43 -26.58 -24.20 33.23
C ALA A 43 -27.01 -25.28 32.22
N LYS A 44 -27.46 -26.42 32.74
CA LYS A 44 -27.97 -27.54 31.93
C LYS A 44 -29.24 -27.18 31.14
N LEU A 45 -30.19 -26.48 31.81
CA LEU A 45 -31.45 -26.06 31.17
C LEU A 45 -31.25 -25.01 30.06
N LEU A 46 -30.24 -24.15 30.19
CA LEU A 46 -29.92 -23.10 29.23
C LEU A 46 -28.87 -23.51 28.19
N ASP A 47 -28.43 -24.76 28.23
CA ASP A 47 -27.32 -25.25 27.36
C ASP A 47 -26.09 -24.35 27.44
N ARG A 48 -25.69 -24.00 28.68
CA ARG A 48 -24.54 -23.16 28.97
C ARG A 48 -23.59 -23.84 29.94
N HIS A 49 -22.28 -23.48 29.85
CA HIS A 49 -21.34 -24.00 30.86
C HIS A 49 -21.61 -23.41 32.24
N LYS A 50 -21.49 -24.23 33.30
CA LYS A 50 -21.70 -23.81 34.70
C LYS A 50 -20.93 -22.52 35.06
N SER A 51 -19.68 -22.40 34.59
CA SER A 51 -18.88 -21.19 34.85
C SER A 51 -19.47 -19.92 34.22
N THR A 52 -20.29 -20.04 33.16
CA THR A 52 -20.98 -18.89 32.55
C THR A 52 -22.05 -18.35 33.50
N ILE A 53 -22.84 -19.24 34.08
CA ILE A 53 -23.89 -18.88 35.05
C ILE A 53 -23.24 -18.33 36.32
N SER A 54 -22.22 -18.99 36.86
CA SER A 54 -21.51 -18.54 38.05
C SER A 54 -20.93 -17.13 37.89
N ARG A 55 -20.22 -16.89 36.78
CA ARG A 55 -19.65 -15.56 36.45
C ARG A 55 -20.72 -14.50 36.24
N GLU A 56 -21.85 -14.85 35.62
CA GLU A 56 -22.99 -13.93 35.48
C GLU A 56 -23.52 -13.49 36.82
N LEU A 57 -23.78 -14.43 37.74
CA LEU A 57 -24.29 -14.14 39.07
C LEU A 57 -23.30 -13.33 39.91
N ILE A 58 -22.00 -13.72 39.91
CA ILE A 58 -20.97 -12.99 40.68
C ILE A 58 -20.84 -11.54 40.17
N ARG A 59 -20.84 -11.33 38.85
CA ARG A 59 -20.58 -10.02 38.25
C ARG A 59 -21.79 -9.09 38.21
N ASN A 60 -22.99 -9.64 38.25
CA ASN A 60 -24.20 -8.91 37.92
C ASN A 60 -25.28 -8.96 39.03
N THR A 61 -24.96 -9.52 40.22
CA THR A 61 -25.84 -9.45 41.40
C THR A 61 -25.58 -8.13 42.13
N GLY A 62 -26.61 -7.34 42.29
CA GLY A 62 -26.58 -6.11 43.07
C GLY A 62 -26.91 -6.35 44.56
N SER A 63 -26.93 -5.28 45.39
CA SER A 63 -27.21 -5.31 46.81
C SER A 63 -28.58 -5.92 47.15
N ARG A 64 -29.54 -5.87 46.23
CA ARG A 64 -30.91 -6.43 46.39
C ARG A 64 -31.08 -7.77 45.67
N GLY A 65 -30.00 -8.51 45.42
CA GLY A 65 -29.99 -9.79 44.70
C GLY A 65 -29.87 -9.65 43.18
N TYR A 66 -29.90 -10.79 42.50
CA TYR A 66 -29.81 -10.83 41.04
C TYR A 66 -31.10 -10.34 40.38
N ARG A 67 -30.99 -9.33 39.50
CA ARG A 67 -32.11 -8.76 38.73
C ARG A 67 -31.71 -8.65 37.26
N PRO A 68 -32.48 -9.24 36.32
CA PRO A 68 -32.11 -9.32 34.91
C PRO A 68 -31.84 -7.95 34.23
N LYS A 69 -32.73 -6.97 34.53
CA LYS A 69 -32.56 -5.61 33.97
C LYS A 69 -31.24 -4.98 34.43
N GLN A 70 -30.99 -5.00 35.74
CA GLN A 70 -29.73 -4.47 36.31
C GLN A 70 -28.50 -5.25 35.82
N ALA A 71 -28.62 -6.57 35.65
CA ALA A 71 -27.54 -7.40 35.06
C ALA A 71 -27.21 -7.02 33.62
N CYS A 72 -28.21 -6.65 32.81
CA CYS A 72 -28.01 -6.11 31.49
C CYS A 72 -27.29 -4.75 31.52
N GLU A 73 -27.70 -3.84 32.41
CA GLU A 73 -27.10 -2.53 32.61
C GLU A 73 -25.63 -2.67 33.05
N PHE A 74 -25.31 -3.46 34.05
CA PHE A 74 -23.94 -3.74 34.49
C PHE A 74 -23.06 -4.38 33.39
N SER A 75 -23.65 -5.27 32.60
CA SER A 75 -22.94 -5.88 31.49
C SER A 75 -22.63 -4.88 30.36
N ALA A 76 -23.59 -3.99 30.06
CA ALA A 76 -23.43 -2.94 29.05
C ALA A 76 -22.39 -1.89 29.48
N GLU A 77 -22.45 -1.46 30.74
CA GLU A 77 -21.50 -0.50 31.34
C GLU A 77 -20.08 -1.06 31.32
N ARG A 78 -19.88 -2.32 31.72
CA ARG A 78 -18.54 -2.96 31.58
C ARG A 78 -18.08 -3.09 30.15
N ALA A 79 -18.98 -3.43 29.23
CA ALA A 79 -18.64 -3.49 27.81
C ALA A 79 -18.25 -2.11 27.26
N GLN A 80 -18.86 -1.05 27.75
CA GLN A 80 -18.53 0.32 27.40
C GLN A 80 -17.19 0.77 28.00
N ASN A 81 -16.97 0.47 29.29
CA ASN A 81 -15.75 0.80 30.02
C ASN A 81 -14.54 -0.06 29.59
N SER A 82 -14.76 -1.29 29.12
CA SER A 82 -13.69 -2.15 28.58
C SER A 82 -13.25 -1.78 27.16
N ARG A 83 -13.89 -0.81 26.50
CA ARG A 83 -13.43 -0.25 25.22
C ARG A 83 -12.26 0.71 25.44
N ASN A 84 -11.19 0.22 26.05
CA ASN A 84 -9.90 0.91 26.14
C ASN A 84 -9.17 0.83 24.79
N ALA A 85 -9.78 1.33 23.72
CA ALA A 85 -9.00 1.74 22.59
C ALA A 85 -8.27 3.02 23.00
N PRO A 86 -6.93 3.09 22.98
CA PRO A 86 -6.22 4.30 23.29
C PRO A 86 -6.77 5.42 22.41
N THR A 87 -7.22 6.50 23.07
CA THR A 87 -7.73 7.68 22.35
C THR A 87 -6.56 8.24 21.55
N VAL A 88 -6.71 8.30 20.23
CA VAL A 88 -5.68 8.90 19.37
C VAL A 88 -5.61 10.39 19.69
N GLU A 89 -4.43 10.86 20.08
CA GLU A 89 -4.17 12.25 20.41
C GLU A 89 -4.60 13.18 19.24
N PRO A 90 -5.21 14.34 19.52
CA PRO A 90 -5.72 15.25 18.49
C PRO A 90 -4.66 15.60 17.43
N TRP A 91 -3.44 15.93 17.85
CA TRP A 91 -2.34 16.26 16.94
C TRP A 91 -1.94 15.10 16.01
N VAL A 92 -1.97 13.85 16.52
CA VAL A 92 -1.69 12.65 15.69
C VAL A 92 -2.74 12.49 14.61
N ARG A 93 -4.00 12.77 14.94
CA ARG A 93 -5.11 12.70 13.99
C ARG A 93 -5.00 13.79 12.91
N GLU A 94 -4.67 15.00 13.30
CA GLU A 94 -4.48 16.13 12.38
C GLU A 94 -3.33 15.89 11.42
N GLU A 95 -2.17 15.48 11.93
CA GLU A 95 -1.01 15.11 11.13
C GLU A 95 -1.32 13.93 10.22
N ALA A 96 -2.00 12.89 10.70
CA ALA A 96 -2.43 11.77 9.88
C ALA A 96 -3.34 12.21 8.72
N CYS A 97 -4.28 13.13 8.96
CA CYS A 97 -5.14 13.70 7.91
C CYS A 97 -4.33 14.53 6.90
N SER A 98 -3.32 15.29 7.35
CA SER A 98 -2.40 16.02 6.48
C SER A 98 -1.65 15.04 5.56
N LEU A 99 -1.10 13.97 6.10
CA LEU A 99 -0.41 12.93 5.33
C LEU A 99 -1.36 12.19 4.37
N VAL A 100 -2.63 11.97 4.73
CA VAL A 100 -3.64 11.44 3.79
C VAL A 100 -3.84 12.40 2.62
N ARG A 101 -3.95 13.71 2.85
CA ARG A 101 -4.05 14.72 1.77
C ARG A 101 -2.79 14.76 0.90
N MET A 102 -1.62 14.42 1.48
CA MET A 102 -0.36 14.19 0.74
C MET A 102 -0.33 12.82 0.05
N GLN A 103 -1.44 12.09 0.05
CA GLN A 103 -1.66 10.79 -0.62
C GLN A 103 -0.84 9.62 -0.04
N TRP A 104 -0.45 9.69 1.22
CA TRP A 104 0.08 8.55 1.94
C TRP A 104 -1.05 7.55 2.21
N SER A 105 -0.74 6.25 2.13
CA SER A 105 -1.71 5.24 2.53
C SER A 105 -1.77 5.11 4.06
N PRO A 106 -2.89 4.66 4.62
CA PRO A 106 -3.01 4.42 6.07
C PRO A 106 -1.91 3.52 6.64
N GLU A 107 -1.43 2.51 5.90
CA GLU A 107 -0.29 1.68 6.32
C GLU A 107 1.03 2.47 6.41
N GLN A 108 1.26 3.39 5.47
CA GLN A 108 2.45 4.23 5.46
C GLN A 108 2.45 5.22 6.63
N ILE A 109 1.29 5.75 6.97
CA ILE A 109 1.08 6.68 8.09
C ILE A 109 1.26 5.94 9.42
N ALA A 110 0.65 4.77 9.57
CA ALA A 110 0.78 3.93 10.77
C ALA A 110 2.22 3.48 11.06
N ALA A 111 3.09 3.46 10.06
CA ALA A 111 4.52 3.18 10.23
C ALA A 111 5.33 4.38 10.74
N ARG A 112 4.75 5.58 10.79
CA ARG A 112 5.43 6.84 11.20
C ARG A 112 4.76 7.53 12.38
N LEU A 113 3.46 7.29 12.59
CA LEU A 113 2.68 7.91 13.66
C LEU A 113 2.09 6.84 14.57
N PRO A 114 1.85 7.12 15.85
CA PRO A 114 1.26 6.20 16.82
C PRO A 114 -0.27 6.05 16.59
N ILE A 115 -0.64 5.61 15.40
CA ILE A 115 -2.04 5.36 15.00
C ILE A 115 -2.12 4.05 14.22
N SER A 116 -3.14 3.22 14.47
CA SER A 116 -3.34 2.03 13.66
C SER A 116 -3.92 2.39 12.28
N HIS A 117 -3.49 1.66 11.24
CA HIS A 117 -4.05 1.84 9.90
C HIS A 117 -5.57 1.63 9.86
N GLU A 118 -6.10 0.72 10.69
CA GLU A 118 -7.54 0.44 10.81
C GLU A 118 -8.29 1.64 11.41
N THR A 119 -7.73 2.28 12.45
CA THR A 119 -8.30 3.48 13.06
C THR A 119 -8.35 4.62 12.02
N LEU A 120 -7.30 4.76 11.22
CA LEU A 120 -7.25 5.77 10.18
C LEU A 120 -8.24 5.47 9.03
N TYR A 121 -8.38 4.21 8.60
CA TYR A 121 -9.42 3.84 7.64
C TYR A 121 -10.82 4.17 8.17
N ARG A 122 -11.14 3.82 9.43
CA ARG A 122 -12.44 4.18 10.04
C ARG A 122 -12.67 5.68 10.03
N HIS A 123 -11.65 6.47 10.35
CA HIS A 123 -11.76 7.94 10.30
C HIS A 123 -12.05 8.46 8.89
N VAL A 124 -11.29 8.01 7.87
CA VAL A 124 -11.48 8.42 6.48
C VAL A 124 -12.86 8.03 5.94
N TYR A 125 -13.39 6.86 6.31
CA TYR A 125 -14.73 6.45 5.88
C TYR A 125 -15.84 7.12 6.69
N ALA A 126 -15.62 7.50 7.94
CA ALA A 126 -16.54 8.34 8.70
C ALA A 126 -16.63 9.75 8.11
N ASP A 127 -15.49 10.35 7.74
CA ASP A 127 -15.43 11.62 6.99
C ASP A 127 -16.24 11.53 5.68
N LYS A 128 -16.04 10.44 4.92
CA LYS A 128 -16.82 10.19 3.70
C LYS A 128 -18.33 10.12 3.96
N ALA A 129 -18.75 9.45 5.01
CA ALA A 129 -20.16 9.31 5.36
C ALA A 129 -20.81 10.67 5.72
N GLN A 130 -20.00 11.62 6.20
CA GLN A 130 -20.39 13.00 6.52
C GLN A 130 -20.19 13.98 5.34
N GLY A 131 -19.95 13.47 4.12
CA GLY A 131 -19.73 14.28 2.92
C GLY A 131 -18.30 14.78 2.73
N GLY A 132 -17.35 14.37 3.59
CA GLY A 132 -15.95 14.76 3.49
C GLY A 132 -15.22 14.16 2.29
N VAL A 133 -14.02 14.65 2.02
CA VAL A 133 -13.26 14.36 0.80
C VAL A 133 -11.95 13.60 1.01
N LEU A 134 -11.58 13.25 2.25
CA LEU A 134 -10.31 12.57 2.55
C LEU A 134 -10.13 11.26 1.76
N TRP A 135 -11.21 10.51 1.54
CA TRP A 135 -11.19 9.25 0.80
C TRP A 135 -10.73 9.39 -0.65
N LYS A 136 -10.89 10.59 -1.27
CA LYS A 136 -10.44 10.88 -2.65
C LYS A 136 -8.91 10.87 -2.76
N SER A 137 -8.20 11.07 -1.65
CA SER A 137 -6.75 11.02 -1.58
C SER A 137 -6.20 9.59 -1.46
N LEU A 138 -7.05 8.59 -1.21
CA LEU A 138 -6.63 7.19 -1.18
C LEU A 138 -6.40 6.64 -2.60
N ARG A 139 -5.39 5.76 -2.74
CA ARG A 139 -4.99 5.18 -4.04
C ARG A 139 -6.07 4.34 -4.72
N CYS A 140 -6.88 3.60 -3.94
CA CYS A 140 -7.84 2.64 -4.47
C CYS A 140 -9.22 3.26 -4.72
N GLN A 141 -9.34 4.03 -5.82
CA GLN A 141 -10.62 4.27 -6.45
C GLN A 141 -10.88 3.14 -7.45
N LYS A 142 -12.05 2.46 -7.37
CA LYS A 142 -12.42 1.26 -8.14
C LYS A 142 -11.83 1.22 -9.56
N GLN A 143 -10.89 0.30 -9.83
CA GLN A 143 -10.38 0.06 -11.18
C GLN A 143 -11.22 -1.01 -11.88
N LYS A 144 -11.69 -0.72 -13.11
CA LYS A 144 -12.23 -1.75 -14.01
C LYS A 144 -11.06 -2.51 -14.65
N ARG A 145 -11.08 -3.86 -14.63
CA ARG A 145 -10.12 -4.70 -15.37
C ARG A 145 -10.20 -4.43 -16.87
N LYS A 146 -9.06 -4.15 -17.53
CA LYS A 146 -8.95 -4.12 -18.99
C LYS A 146 -8.74 -5.53 -19.54
N ARG A 147 -9.45 -5.89 -20.64
CA ARG A 147 -9.13 -7.06 -21.48
C ARG A 147 -7.97 -6.70 -22.41
N TYR A 148 -6.98 -7.58 -22.51
CA TYR A 148 -5.89 -7.46 -23.47
C TYR A 148 -6.37 -7.94 -24.83
N ALA A 149 -6.19 -7.10 -25.88
CA ALA A 149 -6.31 -7.50 -27.28
C ALA A 149 -4.91 -7.82 -27.81
N GLY A 150 -4.70 -9.03 -28.30
CA GLY A 150 -3.46 -9.43 -28.98
C GLY A 150 -3.36 -8.73 -30.34
N GLY A 151 -2.23 -8.07 -30.61
CA GLY A 151 -1.93 -7.45 -31.89
C GLY A 151 -0.48 -7.74 -32.33
N ARG A 152 -0.25 -7.93 -33.63
CA ARG A 152 1.09 -8.04 -34.20
C ARG A 152 1.85 -6.71 -34.00
N ASP A 153 3.11 -6.82 -33.57
CA ASP A 153 4.00 -5.66 -33.41
C ASP A 153 4.41 -5.14 -34.80
N ARG A 154 3.96 -3.94 -35.17
CA ARG A 154 4.30 -3.24 -36.40
C ARG A 154 5.36 -2.16 -36.19
N ARG A 155 6.01 -2.12 -35.01
CA ARG A 155 7.03 -1.12 -34.66
C ARG A 155 8.35 -1.52 -35.29
N GLY A 156 9.03 -0.55 -35.97
CA GLY A 156 10.36 -0.76 -36.53
C GLY A 156 11.38 -1.14 -35.45
N GLN A 157 12.42 -1.84 -35.84
CA GLN A 157 13.48 -2.28 -34.92
C GLN A 157 14.35 -1.10 -34.48
N ILE A 158 14.74 -1.07 -33.20
CA ILE A 158 15.75 -0.15 -32.67
C ILE A 158 17.12 -0.77 -32.98
N PRO A 159 18.04 -0.03 -33.69
CA PRO A 159 19.37 -0.54 -33.99
C PRO A 159 20.18 -0.85 -32.71
N ASN A 160 21.05 -1.84 -32.75
CA ASN A 160 22.03 -2.19 -31.71
C ASN A 160 21.44 -2.41 -30.31
N ARG A 161 20.16 -2.78 -30.21
CA ARG A 161 19.52 -3.05 -28.91
C ARG A 161 20.06 -4.34 -28.31
N ARG A 162 20.41 -4.29 -27.03
CA ARG A 162 20.69 -5.48 -26.20
C ARG A 162 19.41 -6.02 -25.57
N PRO A 163 19.06 -7.29 -25.77
CA PRO A 163 17.87 -7.86 -25.14
C PRO A 163 18.05 -7.98 -23.62
N LEU A 164 16.95 -7.92 -22.89
CA LEU A 164 16.97 -8.04 -21.43
C LEU A 164 17.54 -9.38 -20.95
N SER A 165 17.50 -10.44 -21.77
CA SER A 165 18.10 -11.75 -21.48
C SER A 165 19.62 -11.70 -21.31
N GLU A 166 20.30 -10.71 -21.86
CA GLU A 166 21.74 -10.49 -21.69
C GLU A 166 22.07 -9.72 -20.39
N ARG A 167 21.07 -9.20 -19.70
CA ARG A 167 21.30 -8.47 -18.46
C ARG A 167 21.74 -9.43 -17.34
N PRO A 168 22.87 -9.13 -16.64
CA PRO A 168 23.37 -9.99 -15.56
C PRO A 168 22.31 -10.30 -14.50
N LEU A 169 22.16 -11.58 -14.13
CA LEU A 169 21.12 -12.06 -13.22
C LEU A 169 21.17 -11.41 -11.82
N HIS A 170 22.35 -11.01 -11.34
CA HIS A 170 22.48 -10.36 -10.03
C HIS A 170 21.69 -9.04 -9.95
N ILE A 171 21.39 -8.40 -11.08
CA ILE A 171 20.61 -7.17 -11.15
C ILE A 171 19.16 -7.42 -10.75
N GLU A 172 18.62 -8.64 -10.99
CA GLU A 172 17.26 -9.00 -10.58
C GLU A 172 17.07 -9.00 -9.06
N ALA A 173 18.10 -9.32 -8.33
CA ALA A 173 18.06 -9.33 -6.85
C ALA A 173 17.87 -7.94 -6.22
N ARG A 174 18.00 -6.84 -7.01
CA ARG A 174 17.82 -5.43 -6.55
C ARG A 174 18.66 -5.08 -5.32
N ARG A 175 19.82 -5.70 -5.15
CA ARG A 175 20.71 -5.47 -4.00
C ARG A 175 21.61 -4.25 -4.18
N GLN A 176 21.88 -3.84 -5.42
CA GLN A 176 22.78 -2.75 -5.78
C GLN A 176 22.00 -1.56 -6.34
N VAL A 177 22.40 -0.33 -5.99
CA VAL A 177 21.91 0.90 -6.62
C VAL A 177 22.64 1.12 -7.96
N GLY A 178 21.94 1.73 -8.91
CA GLY A 178 22.49 2.10 -10.23
C GLY A 178 21.80 1.43 -11.40
N HIS A 179 20.78 0.65 -11.17
CA HIS A 179 20.01 -0.03 -12.21
C HIS A 179 18.65 0.65 -12.37
N TRP A 180 18.46 1.31 -13.50
CA TRP A 180 17.28 2.14 -13.76
C TRP A 180 16.33 1.49 -14.76
N GLU A 181 15.06 1.76 -14.60
CA GLU A 181 14.02 1.48 -15.60
C GLU A 181 13.49 2.82 -16.11
N CYS A 182 13.40 2.99 -17.43
CA CYS A 182 12.91 4.21 -18.06
C CYS A 182 11.66 3.93 -18.89
N ASP A 183 10.72 4.88 -18.86
CA ASP A 183 9.48 4.81 -19.63
C ASP A 183 8.97 6.23 -19.94
N THR A 184 7.93 6.32 -20.75
CA THR A 184 7.27 7.59 -21.07
C THR A 184 5.78 7.53 -20.75
N VAL A 185 5.29 8.56 -20.09
CA VAL A 185 3.87 8.70 -19.73
C VAL A 185 3.26 9.83 -20.55
N ILE A 186 2.31 9.48 -21.44
CA ILE A 186 1.65 10.39 -22.36
C ILE A 186 0.34 10.90 -21.72
N GLY A 187 0.01 12.18 -21.89
CA GLY A 187 -1.26 12.79 -21.49
C GLY A 187 -2.37 12.70 -22.53
N ALA A 188 -3.40 13.51 -22.35
CA ALA A 188 -4.43 13.70 -23.35
C ALA A 188 -3.84 14.29 -24.63
N SER A 189 -4.49 14.01 -25.76
CA SER A 189 -4.13 14.52 -27.10
C SER A 189 -2.75 14.09 -27.61
N HIS A 190 -2.05 13.19 -26.92
CA HIS A 190 -0.70 12.70 -27.28
C HIS A 190 0.37 13.79 -27.45
N LYS A 191 0.10 15.04 -26.99
CA LYS A 191 1.04 16.16 -27.00
C LYS A 191 1.84 16.19 -25.70
N GLY A 192 3.18 16.10 -25.81
CA GLY A 192 4.08 16.02 -24.67
C GLY A 192 4.07 14.69 -23.96
N ALA A 193 5.14 14.45 -23.20
CA ALA A 193 5.28 13.28 -22.35
C ALA A 193 6.03 13.63 -21.05
N VAL A 194 5.87 12.80 -20.04
CA VAL A 194 6.78 12.76 -18.89
C VAL A 194 7.65 11.53 -19.03
N VAL A 195 8.96 11.75 -19.16
CA VAL A 195 9.96 10.68 -19.07
C VAL A 195 10.09 10.29 -17.61
N THR A 196 9.90 9.02 -17.32
CA THR A 196 10.00 8.47 -15.96
C THR A 196 11.21 7.56 -15.87
N MET A 197 12.08 7.85 -14.92
CA MET A 197 13.28 7.07 -14.63
C MET A 197 13.18 6.60 -13.18
N VAL A 198 13.21 5.30 -12.92
CA VAL A 198 13.11 4.74 -11.57
C VAL A 198 14.28 3.82 -11.26
N GLU A 199 14.96 4.09 -10.17
CA GLU A 199 16.03 3.23 -9.68
C GLU A 199 15.44 1.98 -9.01
N ARG A 200 15.88 0.80 -9.43
CA ARG A 200 15.24 -0.49 -9.12
C ARG A 200 15.31 -0.91 -7.65
N LYS A 201 16.40 -0.62 -6.97
CA LYS A 201 16.58 -0.98 -5.54
C LYS A 201 15.77 -0.06 -4.64
N SER A 202 16.01 1.22 -4.72
CA SER A 202 15.40 2.24 -3.85
C SER A 202 13.97 2.60 -4.27
N GLY A 203 13.67 2.52 -5.58
CA GLY A 203 12.46 3.09 -6.17
C GLY A 203 12.52 4.61 -6.27
N TYR A 204 13.73 5.19 -6.20
CA TYR A 204 13.94 6.62 -6.39
C TYR A 204 13.55 6.99 -7.81
N ALA A 205 12.68 8.00 -7.93
CA ALA A 205 12.12 8.42 -9.19
C ALA A 205 12.71 9.76 -9.60
N VAL A 206 13.06 9.86 -10.90
CA VAL A 206 13.41 11.11 -11.57
C VAL A 206 12.39 11.31 -12.69
N LEU A 207 11.82 12.49 -12.79
CA LEU A 207 10.77 12.85 -13.74
C LEU A 207 11.23 14.02 -14.60
N ALA A 208 11.05 13.92 -15.92
CA ALA A 208 11.36 15.01 -16.84
C ALA A 208 10.21 15.22 -17.82
N LYS A 209 9.76 16.47 -17.99
CA LYS A 209 8.76 16.83 -18.98
C LYS A 209 9.43 17.05 -20.33
N VAL A 210 8.83 16.53 -21.40
CA VAL A 210 9.25 16.79 -22.78
C VAL A 210 8.05 17.25 -23.61
N VAL A 211 8.29 18.19 -24.51
CA VAL A 211 7.24 18.77 -25.35
C VAL A 211 6.74 17.77 -26.41
N ASN A 212 7.61 16.88 -26.88
CA ASN A 212 7.30 15.81 -27.80
C ASN A 212 8.04 14.54 -27.43
N LYS A 213 7.47 13.39 -27.80
CA LYS A 213 8.02 12.05 -27.55
C LYS A 213 8.97 11.64 -28.71
N THR A 214 9.96 12.47 -29.02
CA THR A 214 11.00 12.16 -29.99
C THR A 214 12.21 11.55 -29.30
N SER A 215 13.02 10.78 -30.05
CA SER A 215 14.24 10.15 -29.53
C SER A 215 15.20 11.17 -28.93
N ASP A 216 15.44 12.29 -29.65
CA ASP A 216 16.41 13.30 -29.22
C ASP A 216 16.00 14.00 -27.93
N LEU A 217 14.73 14.41 -27.81
CA LEU A 217 14.21 15.07 -26.62
C LEU A 217 14.19 14.13 -25.42
N VAL A 218 13.84 12.84 -25.64
CA VAL A 218 13.83 11.84 -24.57
C VAL A 218 15.25 11.51 -24.14
N SER A 219 16.19 11.34 -25.08
CA SER A 219 17.59 11.05 -24.76
C SER A 219 18.23 12.22 -24.01
N SER A 220 18.04 13.45 -24.48
CA SER A 220 18.53 14.66 -23.81
C SER A 220 17.95 14.79 -22.40
N ALA A 221 16.65 14.52 -22.22
CA ALA A 221 16.00 14.54 -20.91
C ALA A 221 16.57 13.48 -19.95
N ILE A 222 16.83 12.27 -20.42
CA ILE A 222 17.44 11.20 -19.62
C ILE A 222 18.86 11.60 -19.21
N VAL A 223 19.70 12.02 -20.16
CA VAL A 223 21.08 12.41 -19.89
C VAL A 223 21.14 13.56 -18.90
N SER A 224 20.46 14.67 -19.16
CA SER A 224 20.51 15.86 -18.30
C SER A 224 20.05 15.59 -16.86
N ASN A 225 19.02 14.77 -16.69
CA ASN A 225 18.45 14.48 -15.37
C ASN A 225 19.17 13.35 -14.61
N LEU A 226 19.87 12.44 -15.30
CA LEU A 226 20.68 11.41 -14.65
C LEU A 226 22.16 11.78 -14.52
N LYS A 227 22.66 12.78 -15.23
CA LYS A 227 24.06 13.25 -15.17
C LYS A 227 24.54 13.58 -13.74
N PRO A 228 23.73 14.17 -12.84
CA PRO A 228 24.13 14.36 -11.43
C PRO A 228 24.38 13.05 -10.67
N PHE A 229 23.90 11.93 -11.21
CA PHE A 229 24.04 10.59 -10.64
C PHE A 229 24.92 9.67 -11.50
N ALA A 230 25.63 10.19 -12.52
CA ALA A 230 26.30 9.39 -13.56
C ALA A 230 27.20 8.28 -12.99
N ILE A 231 27.98 8.53 -11.94
CA ILE A 231 28.83 7.55 -11.26
C ILE A 231 28.04 6.31 -10.78
N ARG A 232 26.71 6.43 -10.67
CA ARG A 232 25.80 5.40 -10.17
C ARG A 232 24.78 4.94 -11.17
N VAL A 233 24.86 5.41 -12.41
CA VAL A 233 24.06 4.89 -13.51
C VAL A 233 24.86 3.77 -14.15
N LYS A 234 24.47 2.52 -13.88
CA LYS A 234 25.14 1.34 -14.41
C LYS A 234 24.41 0.74 -15.61
N THR A 235 23.09 0.59 -15.44
CA THR A 235 22.26 0.04 -16.53
C THR A 235 20.93 0.79 -16.61
N LEU A 236 20.44 0.90 -17.83
CA LEU A 236 19.12 1.47 -18.14
C LEU A 236 18.30 0.41 -18.87
N THR A 237 17.07 0.19 -18.42
CA THR A 237 16.14 -0.76 -19.04
C THR A 237 14.98 -0.02 -19.67
N TYR A 238 14.76 -0.25 -20.95
CA TYR A 238 13.73 0.39 -21.77
C TYR A 238 12.68 -0.60 -22.26
N ASP A 239 11.55 -0.08 -22.73
CA ASP A 239 10.69 -0.84 -23.64
C ASP A 239 11.19 -0.71 -25.09
N ASN A 240 10.41 -1.27 -26.04
CA ASN A 240 10.74 -1.16 -27.46
C ASN A 240 10.13 0.09 -28.11
N GLY A 241 9.96 1.19 -27.36
CA GLY A 241 9.50 2.46 -27.89
C GLY A 241 10.56 3.13 -28.75
N LYS A 242 10.18 3.67 -29.91
CA LYS A 242 11.11 4.38 -30.80
C LYS A 242 11.77 5.61 -30.16
N GLU A 243 11.15 6.16 -29.12
CA GLU A 243 11.72 7.25 -28.34
C GLU A 243 13.02 6.92 -27.63
N PHE A 244 13.35 5.63 -27.48
CA PHE A 244 14.60 5.15 -26.90
C PHE A 244 15.63 4.74 -27.96
N ALA A 245 15.43 5.09 -29.24
CA ALA A 245 16.38 4.78 -30.31
C ALA A 245 17.75 5.46 -30.11
N GLY A 246 17.80 6.58 -29.38
CA GLY A 246 19.04 7.27 -29.00
C GLY A 246 19.79 6.67 -27.80
N HIS A 247 19.50 5.42 -27.42
CA HIS A 247 20.11 4.77 -26.25
C HIS A 247 21.64 4.71 -26.30
N SER A 248 22.24 4.61 -27.47
CA SER A 248 23.70 4.58 -27.62
C SER A 248 24.36 5.89 -27.17
N LEU A 249 23.75 7.03 -27.45
CA LEU A 249 24.19 8.33 -26.94
C LEU A 249 24.06 8.40 -25.42
N ILE A 250 22.95 7.88 -24.87
CA ILE A 250 22.72 7.85 -23.40
C ILE A 250 23.80 6.97 -22.74
N ASP A 251 24.10 5.81 -23.30
CA ASP A 251 25.13 4.90 -22.79
C ASP A 251 26.51 5.55 -22.79
N GLN A 252 26.85 6.30 -23.84
CA GLN A 252 28.11 7.02 -23.93
C GLN A 252 28.19 8.16 -22.90
N GLU A 253 27.15 8.99 -22.77
CA GLU A 253 27.13 10.16 -21.87
C GLU A 253 27.10 9.79 -20.40
N LEU A 254 26.47 8.66 -20.04
CA LEU A 254 26.31 8.20 -18.66
C LEU A 254 27.24 7.03 -18.29
N ASN A 255 28.07 6.56 -19.23
CA ASN A 255 28.88 5.35 -19.09
C ASN A 255 28.07 4.17 -18.56
N SER A 256 26.93 3.91 -19.22
CA SER A 256 25.94 2.93 -18.83
C SER A 256 25.74 1.84 -19.88
N THR A 257 24.90 0.86 -19.58
CA THR A 257 24.52 -0.19 -20.54
C THR A 257 23.01 -0.26 -20.65
N ALA A 258 22.51 -0.08 -21.88
CA ALA A 258 21.09 -0.19 -22.21
C ALA A 258 20.65 -1.64 -22.41
N TYR A 259 19.48 -1.99 -21.88
CA TYR A 259 18.79 -3.26 -22.11
C TYR A 259 17.34 -2.99 -22.49
N PHE A 260 16.79 -3.84 -23.36
CA PHE A 260 15.43 -3.72 -23.85
C PHE A 260 14.57 -4.91 -23.42
N ALA A 261 13.42 -4.61 -22.81
CA ALA A 261 12.45 -5.62 -22.45
C ALA A 261 11.86 -6.30 -23.70
N ARG A 262 11.40 -7.54 -23.55
CA ARG A 262 10.71 -8.23 -24.64
C ARG A 262 9.40 -7.51 -25.00
N PRO A 263 9.00 -7.51 -26.26
CA PRO A 263 7.71 -7.00 -26.66
C PRO A 263 6.58 -7.64 -25.84
N PHE A 264 5.62 -6.84 -25.39
CA PHE A 264 4.47 -7.26 -24.60
C PHE A 264 4.78 -7.81 -23.18
N ALA A 265 6.04 -7.81 -22.74
CA ALA A 265 6.46 -8.28 -21.42
C ALA A 265 6.54 -7.12 -20.39
N SER A 266 5.41 -6.46 -20.09
CA SER A 266 5.37 -5.32 -19.15
C SER A 266 5.84 -5.69 -17.73
N TRP A 267 5.69 -6.96 -17.33
CA TRP A 267 6.15 -7.47 -16.03
C TRP A 267 7.68 -7.41 -15.85
N GLU A 268 8.45 -7.37 -16.94
CA GLU A 268 9.91 -7.22 -16.90
C GLU A 268 10.34 -5.82 -16.39
N ARG A 269 9.41 -4.85 -16.39
CA ARG A 269 9.60 -3.47 -15.93
C ARG A 269 8.61 -3.07 -14.84
N GLY A 270 8.41 -3.95 -13.85
CA GLY A 270 7.43 -3.75 -12.78
C GLY A 270 7.67 -2.50 -11.93
N SER A 271 8.90 -1.97 -11.85
CA SER A 271 9.18 -0.72 -11.13
C SER A 271 8.57 0.48 -11.85
N ASN A 272 8.69 0.53 -13.19
CA ASN A 272 8.06 1.57 -14.00
C ASN A 272 6.54 1.49 -14.01
N GLU A 273 5.97 0.29 -14.13
CA GLU A 273 4.51 0.12 -14.08
C GLU A 273 3.95 0.67 -12.77
N ASN A 274 4.60 0.36 -11.64
CA ASN A 274 4.21 0.90 -10.34
C ASN A 274 4.39 2.42 -10.26
N LEU A 275 5.53 2.96 -10.73
CA LEU A 275 5.79 4.41 -10.74
C LEU A 275 4.76 5.14 -11.60
N ASN A 276 4.50 4.65 -12.81
CA ASN A 276 3.52 5.24 -13.72
C ASN A 276 2.11 5.21 -13.13
N GLY A 277 1.75 4.12 -12.43
CA GLY A 277 0.51 4.03 -11.69
C GLY A 277 0.39 5.08 -10.56
N LEU A 278 1.48 5.41 -9.88
CA LEU A 278 1.54 6.46 -8.87
C LEU A 278 1.49 7.86 -9.49
N LEU A 279 2.23 8.07 -10.58
CA LEU A 279 2.21 9.33 -11.33
C LEU A 279 0.81 9.67 -11.84
N ARG A 280 0.03 8.65 -12.23
CA ARG A 280 -1.37 8.82 -12.70
C ARG A 280 -2.34 9.31 -11.63
N GLN A 281 -1.98 9.28 -10.35
CA GLN A 281 -2.74 9.93 -9.27
C GLN A 281 -2.67 11.47 -9.39
N TYR A 282 -1.54 12.00 -9.87
CA TYR A 282 -1.29 13.42 -10.05
C TYR A 282 -1.63 13.90 -11.46
N ILE A 283 -1.27 13.10 -12.46
CA ILE A 283 -1.48 13.39 -13.88
C ILE A 283 -2.38 12.30 -14.48
N PRO A 284 -3.71 12.42 -14.36
CA PRO A 284 -4.66 11.49 -14.95
C PRO A 284 -4.50 11.43 -16.48
N LYS A 285 -4.88 10.30 -17.11
CA LYS A 285 -4.77 10.10 -18.57
C LYS A 285 -5.49 11.18 -19.40
N LYS A 286 -6.55 11.76 -18.84
CA LYS A 286 -7.35 12.80 -19.49
C LYS A 286 -6.72 14.21 -19.39
N ARG A 287 -5.64 14.38 -18.61
CA ARG A 287 -4.94 15.66 -18.47
C ARG A 287 -3.84 15.78 -19.51
N ALA A 288 -3.76 16.92 -20.21
CA ALA A 288 -2.71 17.19 -21.17
C ALA A 288 -1.37 17.50 -20.43
N ILE A 289 -0.25 16.96 -20.89
CA ILE A 289 1.07 17.21 -20.28
C ILE A 289 1.49 18.69 -20.44
N SER A 290 1.04 19.37 -21.49
CA SER A 290 1.31 20.79 -21.70
C SER A 290 0.83 21.67 -20.55
N THR A 291 -0.24 21.26 -19.84
CA THR A 291 -0.82 22.01 -18.72
C THR A 291 -0.12 21.74 -17.37
N VAL A 292 0.87 20.86 -17.35
CA VAL A 292 1.64 20.53 -16.15
C VAL A 292 2.89 21.39 -16.15
N SER A 293 3.10 22.19 -15.10
CA SER A 293 4.32 23.01 -14.99
C SER A 293 5.52 22.19 -14.52
N ASP A 294 6.74 22.73 -14.72
CA ASP A 294 7.95 22.07 -14.25
C ASP A 294 8.03 22.05 -12.72
N GLU A 295 7.46 23.06 -12.05
CA GLU A 295 7.31 23.12 -10.59
C GLU A 295 6.42 21.97 -10.10
N GLU A 296 5.31 21.72 -10.82
CA GLU A 296 4.43 20.62 -10.50
C GLU A 296 5.12 19.26 -10.69
N ILE A 297 5.91 19.08 -11.75
CA ILE A 297 6.73 17.85 -11.94
C ILE A 297 7.70 17.68 -10.78
N ARG A 298 8.40 18.75 -10.35
CA ARG A 298 9.31 18.70 -9.19
C ARG A 298 8.58 18.36 -7.91
N MET A 299 7.42 18.96 -7.66
CA MET A 299 6.59 18.66 -6.50
C MET A 299 6.15 17.20 -6.48
N ILE A 300 5.69 16.67 -7.61
CA ILE A 300 5.28 15.25 -7.75
C ILE A 300 6.48 14.34 -7.48
N GLN A 301 7.64 14.61 -8.08
CA GLN A 301 8.87 13.85 -7.86
C GLN A 301 9.24 13.81 -6.37
N ASN A 302 9.22 14.95 -5.70
CA ASN A 302 9.51 15.05 -4.27
C ASN A 302 8.53 14.24 -3.43
N ARG A 303 7.22 14.32 -3.71
CA ARG A 303 6.21 13.53 -3.01
C ARG A 303 6.42 12.03 -3.20
N LEU A 304 6.74 11.58 -4.41
CA LEU A 304 7.00 10.17 -4.71
C LEU A 304 8.26 9.65 -4.01
N ASN A 305 9.30 10.46 -3.92
CA ASN A 305 10.58 10.11 -3.32
C ASN A 305 10.58 10.16 -1.78
N ASN A 306 9.73 10.98 -1.18
CA ASN A 306 9.59 11.09 0.27
C ASN A 306 8.42 10.27 0.84
N ARG A 307 7.75 9.46 0.01
CA ARG A 307 6.66 8.59 0.44
C ARG A 307 7.21 7.23 0.87
N PRO A 308 7.00 6.78 2.13
CA PRO A 308 7.48 5.50 2.63
C PRO A 308 7.01 4.32 1.78
N ARG A 309 7.86 3.29 1.66
CA ARG A 309 7.54 2.08 0.90
C ARG A 309 7.61 0.83 1.77
N LYS A 310 6.54 0.05 1.83
CA LYS A 310 6.49 -1.20 2.60
C LYS A 310 7.66 -2.15 2.26
N ARG A 311 7.98 -2.30 0.95
CA ARG A 311 9.12 -3.11 0.48
C ARG A 311 10.50 -2.62 0.94
N LEU A 312 10.60 -1.38 1.42
CA LEU A 312 11.83 -0.78 1.95
C LEU A 312 11.83 -0.74 3.49
N GLY A 313 10.96 -1.51 4.15
CA GLY A 313 10.77 -1.42 5.59
C GLY A 313 10.25 -0.05 6.02
N PHE A 314 9.37 0.54 5.23
CA PHE A 314 8.80 1.88 5.41
C PHE A 314 9.81 3.04 5.38
N LYS A 315 11.02 2.79 4.89
CA LYS A 315 11.91 3.88 4.46
C LYS A 315 11.40 4.51 3.17
N THR A 316 11.78 5.77 2.95
CA THR A 316 11.47 6.45 1.69
C THR A 316 12.47 6.08 0.60
N PRO A 317 12.09 6.18 -0.69
CA PRO A 317 13.03 6.06 -1.80
C PRO A 317 14.26 6.97 -1.66
N ALA A 318 14.07 8.23 -1.25
CA ALA A 318 15.15 9.19 -1.04
C ALA A 318 16.12 8.73 0.07
N GLU A 319 15.60 8.29 1.22
CA GLU A 319 16.43 7.76 2.31
C GLU A 319 17.31 6.61 1.83
N VAL A 320 16.74 5.62 1.13
CA VAL A 320 17.48 4.44 0.66
C VAL A 320 18.49 4.81 -0.43
N PHE A 321 18.11 5.68 -1.36
CA PHE A 321 19.00 6.12 -2.44
C PHE A 321 20.19 6.91 -1.90
N HIS A 322 19.97 7.91 -1.02
CA HIS A 322 21.02 8.74 -0.48
C HIS A 322 21.89 8.03 0.59
N GLN A 323 21.32 7.13 1.41
CA GLN A 323 22.13 6.31 2.34
C GLN A 323 23.18 5.47 1.60
N SER A 324 22.88 5.01 0.39
CA SER A 324 23.87 4.32 -0.43
C SER A 324 24.98 5.25 -0.92
N LEU A 325 24.76 6.58 -0.94
CA LEU A 325 25.76 7.60 -1.30
C LEU A 325 26.84 7.73 -0.20
N LYS A 326 26.44 7.75 1.06
CA LYS A 326 27.37 7.89 2.20
C LYS A 326 28.30 6.68 2.38
N ARG A 327 27.83 5.45 2.05
CA ARG A 327 28.63 4.22 2.21
C ARG A 327 29.77 4.06 1.20
N VAL A 328 29.76 4.79 0.09
CA VAL A 328 30.87 4.75 -0.91
C VAL A 328 31.91 5.80 -0.58
N ALA A 329 31.52 6.99 -0.13
CA ALA A 329 32.45 8.03 0.29
C ALA A 329 33.31 7.67 1.51
N LEU A 330 32.90 6.64 2.29
CA LEU A 330 33.66 6.12 3.43
C LEU A 330 34.58 4.92 3.07
N ARG A 331 34.64 4.53 1.79
CA ARG A 331 35.49 3.44 1.28
C ARG A 331 36.56 3.90 0.30
N THR A 332 36.62 5.18 0.01
CA THR A 332 37.70 5.89 -0.70
C THR A 332 38.55 6.65 0.29
#